data_5ea2b0cef3e5cd7d709181236e26aa61
#
_entry.id   5ea2b0cef3e5cd7d709181236e26aa61
#
_cell.length_a   1.000
_cell.length_b   1.000
_cell.length_c   1.000
_cell.angle_alpha   90.00
_cell.angle_beta   90.00
_cell.angle_gamma   90.00
#
_symmetry.space_group_name_H-M   'P 1'
#
loop_
_entity.id
_entity.type
_entity.pdbx_description
1 polymer ?
#
loop_
_entity_poly.entity_id
_entity_poly.type
_entity_poly.pdbx_seq_one_letter_code
_entity_poly.pdbx_strand_id
1 'polypeptide(L)'
;VHAALAHAHLIKASDEDLEHLAVPGTTALERARHLLATNPQAHLLALTLGANGAWLLHRNGVQCFAQEAQPLPVADTVGAGDSFLAGLLTHLLRQSQPAGAGSFAQCVETLSDTACQQALHHALASASLCVIEQGCVPPGWEAAVDWAHKHPAQTA
;
A
#
# COMPACT_ATOMS: atom_id res chain seq x y z
N VAL A 1 6.85 -9.46 16.07
CA VAL A 1 5.79 -9.11 15.08
C VAL A 1 4.45 -8.94 15.77
N HIS A 2 3.90 -9.95 16.49
CA HIS A 2 2.55 -9.89 17.09
C HIS A 2 2.32 -8.68 18.01
N ALA A 3 3.29 -8.31 18.85
CA ALA A 3 3.17 -7.14 19.72
C ALA A 3 3.07 -5.83 18.95
N ALA A 4 3.75 -5.71 17.79
CA ALA A 4 3.67 -4.53 16.93
C ALA A 4 2.32 -4.46 16.21
N LEU A 5 1.80 -5.59 15.73
CA LEU A 5 0.50 -5.67 15.06
C LEU A 5 -0.64 -5.19 15.96
N ALA A 6 -0.59 -5.51 17.27
CA ALA A 6 -1.62 -5.12 18.23
C ALA A 6 -1.79 -3.58 18.39
N HIS A 7 -0.80 -2.79 17.96
CA HIS A 7 -0.80 -1.33 18.06
C HIS A 7 -0.77 -0.63 16.70
N ALA A 8 -0.76 -1.38 15.61
CA ALA A 8 -0.68 -0.84 14.27
C ALA A 8 -2.03 -0.29 13.79
N HIS A 9 -2.08 0.94 13.30
CA HIS A 9 -3.23 1.52 12.62
C HIS A 9 -3.22 1.23 11.11
N LEU A 10 -2.03 1.03 10.56
CA LEU A 10 -1.78 0.61 9.19
C LEU A 10 -0.81 -0.56 9.20
N ILE A 11 -1.13 -1.61 8.43
CA ILE A 11 -0.28 -2.79 8.24
C ILE A 11 0.11 -2.86 6.77
N LYS A 12 1.40 -3.04 6.48
CA LYS A 12 1.87 -3.45 5.15
C LYS A 12 2.43 -4.87 5.26
N ALA A 13 1.99 -5.73 4.38
CA ALA A 13 2.50 -7.09 4.27
C ALA A 13 2.60 -7.51 2.79
N SER A 14 3.60 -8.32 2.46
CA SER A 14 3.62 -9.06 1.20
C SER A 14 2.87 -10.39 1.36
N ASP A 15 2.59 -11.07 0.26
CA ASP A 15 2.09 -12.45 0.27
C ASP A 15 3.06 -13.39 1.00
N GLU A 16 4.36 -13.23 0.79
CA GLU A 16 5.41 -13.99 1.48
C GLU A 16 5.40 -13.71 2.99
N ASP A 17 5.24 -12.46 3.43
CA ASP A 17 5.13 -12.10 4.85
C ASP A 17 3.94 -12.84 5.51
N LEU A 18 2.79 -12.89 4.83
CA LEU A 18 1.59 -13.57 5.34
C LEU A 18 1.77 -15.08 5.42
N GLU A 19 2.52 -15.69 4.53
CA GLU A 19 2.90 -17.10 4.58
C GLU A 19 3.85 -17.40 5.73
N HIS A 20 4.91 -16.62 5.89
CA HIS A 20 5.86 -16.76 6.99
C HIS A 20 5.23 -16.57 8.36
N LEU A 21 4.22 -15.71 8.47
CA LEU A 21 3.46 -15.50 9.69
C LEU A 21 2.40 -16.59 9.93
N ALA A 22 2.25 -17.54 9.00
CA ALA A 22 1.25 -18.59 9.01
C ALA A 22 -0.18 -18.04 9.22
N VAL A 23 -0.49 -16.90 8.60
CA VAL A 23 -1.82 -16.29 8.66
C VAL A 23 -2.84 -17.21 7.97
N PRO A 24 -3.98 -17.55 8.62
CA PRO A 24 -4.99 -18.40 8.02
C PRO A 24 -5.59 -17.84 6.75
N GLY A 25 -5.78 -18.71 5.73
CA GLY A 25 -6.37 -18.39 4.43
C GLY A 25 -5.74 -19.18 3.31
N THR A 26 -6.49 -19.41 2.23
CA THR A 26 -6.04 -20.16 1.03
C THR A 26 -5.37 -19.24 0.01
N THR A 27 -5.78 -17.97 -0.04
CA THR A 27 -5.19 -16.94 -0.91
C THR A 27 -4.53 -15.84 -0.09
N ALA A 28 -3.60 -15.09 -0.70
CA ALA A 28 -2.98 -13.94 -0.05
C ALA A 28 -4.02 -12.90 0.40
N LEU A 29 -5.06 -12.68 -0.41
CA LEU A 29 -6.14 -11.74 -0.09
C LEU A 29 -6.98 -12.21 1.11
N GLU A 30 -7.28 -13.51 1.22
CA GLU A 30 -7.98 -14.07 2.39
C GLU A 30 -7.14 -13.95 3.65
N ARG A 31 -5.84 -14.23 3.58
CA ARG A 31 -4.90 -14.04 4.68
C ARG A 31 -4.84 -12.57 5.12
N ALA A 32 -4.76 -11.64 4.16
CA ALA A 32 -4.75 -10.20 4.45
C ALA A 32 -6.05 -9.75 5.16
N ARG A 33 -7.21 -10.22 4.69
CA ARG A 33 -8.51 -9.97 5.34
C ARG A 33 -8.54 -10.53 6.76
N HIS A 34 -8.04 -11.75 6.96
CA HIS A 34 -7.96 -12.37 8.28
C HIS A 34 -7.05 -11.55 9.22
N LEU A 35 -5.87 -11.14 8.75
CA LEU A 35 -4.95 -10.32 9.53
C LEU A 35 -5.58 -8.99 9.94
N LEU A 36 -6.25 -8.29 9.01
CA LEU A 36 -6.96 -7.05 9.31
C LEU A 36 -8.09 -7.26 10.31
N ALA A 37 -8.87 -8.34 10.17
CA ALA A 37 -9.99 -8.65 11.06
C ALA A 37 -9.53 -8.95 12.50
N THR A 38 -8.41 -9.64 12.67
CA THR A 38 -7.87 -10.05 13.97
C THR A 38 -7.05 -8.98 14.69
N ASN A 39 -6.77 -7.85 14.04
CA ASN A 39 -6.03 -6.72 14.63
C ASN A 39 -6.94 -5.48 14.73
N PRO A 40 -7.70 -5.29 15.82
CA PRO A 40 -8.78 -4.30 15.90
C PRO A 40 -8.30 -2.84 15.80
N GLN A 41 -7.04 -2.56 16.10
CA GLN A 41 -6.46 -1.21 15.96
C GLN A 41 -6.11 -0.86 14.51
N ALA A 42 -5.94 -1.87 13.64
CA ALA A 42 -5.62 -1.64 12.24
C ALA A 42 -6.87 -1.26 11.45
N HIS A 43 -6.87 -0.08 10.84
CA HIS A 43 -7.92 0.40 9.95
C HIS A 43 -7.61 0.13 8.48
N LEU A 44 -6.32 0.00 8.14
CA LEU A 44 -5.85 -0.14 6.78
C LEU A 44 -4.79 -1.24 6.68
N LEU A 45 -4.91 -2.09 5.65
CA LEU A 45 -3.89 -3.08 5.31
C LEU A 45 -3.54 -2.99 3.82
N ALA A 46 -2.26 -2.81 3.53
CA ALA A 46 -1.70 -2.87 2.19
C ALA A 46 -1.05 -4.24 1.96
N LEU A 47 -1.57 -5.01 1.02
CA LEU A 47 -1.02 -6.30 0.57
C LEU A 47 -0.28 -6.08 -0.74
N THR A 48 1.02 -6.37 -0.78
CA THR A 48 1.83 -6.33 -2.01
C THR A 48 2.03 -7.72 -2.58
N LEU A 49 1.93 -7.86 -3.91
CA LEU A 49 2.03 -9.11 -4.66
C LEU A 49 3.15 -9.07 -5.72
N GLY A 50 4.21 -8.31 -5.46
CA GLY A 50 5.28 -8.07 -6.42
C GLY A 50 4.75 -7.50 -7.74
N ALA A 51 5.12 -8.10 -8.87
CA ALA A 51 4.65 -7.69 -10.20
C ALA A 51 3.14 -7.89 -10.43
N ASN A 52 2.46 -8.64 -9.55
CA ASN A 52 1.03 -8.88 -9.63
C ASN A 52 0.20 -7.77 -8.96
N GLY A 53 0.81 -6.65 -8.61
CA GLY A 53 0.13 -5.47 -8.08
C GLY A 53 -0.01 -5.46 -6.57
N ALA A 54 -1.01 -4.72 -6.08
CA ALA A 54 -1.26 -4.57 -4.66
C ALA A 54 -2.75 -4.34 -4.36
N TRP A 55 -3.15 -4.74 -3.17
CA TRP A 55 -4.45 -4.43 -2.59
C TRP A 55 -4.31 -3.43 -1.45
N LEU A 56 -5.29 -2.56 -1.33
CA LEU A 56 -5.50 -1.75 -0.14
C LEU A 56 -6.87 -2.10 0.44
N LEU A 57 -6.85 -2.65 1.65
CA LEU A 57 -8.04 -3.12 2.35
C LEU A 57 -8.32 -2.19 3.52
N HIS A 58 -9.51 -1.62 3.57
CA HIS A 58 -9.95 -0.81 4.68
C HIS A 58 -10.97 -1.56 5.54
N ARG A 59 -10.93 -1.35 6.86
CA ARG A 59 -11.83 -2.02 7.83
C ARG A 59 -13.31 -1.74 7.59
N ASN A 60 -13.67 -0.61 6.98
CA ASN A 60 -15.06 -0.29 6.60
C ASN A 60 -15.61 -1.13 5.44
N GLY A 61 -14.80 -2.02 4.85
CA GLY A 61 -15.17 -2.90 3.74
C GLY A 61 -14.67 -2.43 2.36
N VAL A 62 -14.09 -1.23 2.26
CA VAL A 62 -13.45 -0.76 1.01
C VAL A 62 -12.26 -1.64 0.67
N GLN A 63 -12.19 -2.07 -0.59
CA GLN A 63 -11.10 -2.87 -1.14
C GLN A 63 -10.74 -2.32 -2.51
N CYS A 64 -9.50 -1.85 -2.64
CA CYS A 64 -8.96 -1.33 -3.89
C CYS A 64 -7.84 -2.24 -4.38
N PHE A 65 -7.77 -2.47 -5.67
CA PHE A 65 -6.67 -3.16 -6.33
C PHE A 65 -6.03 -2.25 -7.36
N ALA A 66 -4.71 -2.34 -7.50
CA ALA A 66 -3.97 -1.70 -8.58
C ALA A 66 -2.78 -2.56 -9.01
N GLN A 67 -2.54 -2.59 -10.32
CA GLN A 67 -1.40 -3.27 -10.95
C GLN A 67 -0.90 -2.40 -12.11
N GLU A 68 0.40 -2.43 -12.38
CA GLU A 68 0.93 -1.80 -13.59
C GLU A 68 0.31 -2.42 -14.84
N ALA A 69 -0.15 -1.55 -15.76
CA ALA A 69 -0.81 -1.98 -16.99
C ALA A 69 0.14 -2.67 -17.98
N GLN A 70 1.43 -2.43 -17.85
CA GLN A 70 2.48 -2.99 -18.70
C GLN A 70 3.63 -3.54 -17.85
N PRO A 71 4.34 -4.58 -18.31
CA PRO A 71 5.55 -5.05 -17.67
C PRO A 71 6.60 -3.94 -17.58
N LEU A 72 7.23 -3.79 -16.43
CA LEU A 72 8.29 -2.81 -16.20
C LEU A 72 9.66 -3.37 -16.58
N PRO A 73 10.59 -2.52 -17.07
CA PRO A 73 11.99 -2.89 -17.25
C PRO A 73 12.71 -2.91 -15.89
N VAL A 74 12.49 -3.97 -15.11
CA VAL A 74 13.03 -4.09 -13.74
C VAL A 74 14.54 -4.16 -13.77
N ALA A 75 15.20 -3.19 -13.11
CA ALA A 75 16.66 -3.16 -12.90
C ALA A 75 17.05 -3.76 -11.56
N ASP A 76 16.29 -3.46 -10.49
CA ASP A 76 16.52 -3.97 -9.14
C ASP A 76 15.20 -3.98 -8.35
N THR A 77 14.99 -4.99 -7.50
CA THR A 77 13.79 -5.08 -6.66
C THR A 77 14.02 -4.63 -5.22
N VAL A 78 15.27 -4.34 -4.85
CA VAL A 78 15.63 -3.91 -3.49
C VAL A 78 14.97 -2.56 -3.18
N GLY A 79 14.28 -2.52 -2.04
CA GLY A 79 13.60 -1.30 -1.57
C GLY A 79 12.23 -1.02 -2.21
N ALA A 80 11.74 -1.85 -3.14
CA ALA A 80 10.43 -1.67 -3.76
C ALA A 80 9.29 -1.63 -2.72
N GLY A 81 9.30 -2.56 -1.77
CA GLY A 81 8.32 -2.61 -0.67
C GLY A 81 8.40 -1.40 0.26
N ASP A 82 9.60 -0.91 0.53
CA ASP A 82 9.83 0.29 1.35
C ASP A 82 9.38 1.55 0.61
N SER A 83 9.68 1.65 -0.69
CA SER A 83 9.20 2.74 -1.54
C SER A 83 7.68 2.75 -1.68
N PHE A 84 7.06 1.57 -1.79
CA PHE A 84 5.60 1.44 -1.75
C PHE A 84 5.04 2.00 -0.45
N LEU A 85 5.56 1.56 0.70
CA LEU A 85 5.10 2.01 2.01
C LEU A 85 5.34 3.51 2.21
N ALA A 86 6.50 4.03 1.80
CA ALA A 86 6.81 5.45 1.86
C ALA A 86 5.85 6.28 1.01
N GLY A 87 5.55 5.84 -0.22
CA GLY A 87 4.58 6.47 -1.10
C GLY A 87 3.17 6.48 -0.50
N LEU A 88 2.72 5.35 0.05
CA LEU A 88 1.43 5.23 0.73
C LEU A 88 1.33 6.20 1.91
N LEU A 89 2.32 6.19 2.81
CA LEU A 89 2.35 7.06 3.98
C LEU A 89 2.41 8.55 3.60
N THR A 90 3.22 8.90 2.61
CA THR A 90 3.34 10.29 2.14
C THR A 90 2.02 10.80 1.59
N HIS A 91 1.31 9.98 0.80
CA HIS A 91 0.00 10.35 0.27
C HIS A 91 -1.02 10.58 1.40
N LEU A 92 -1.12 9.64 2.34
CA LEU A 92 -2.04 9.73 3.48
C LEU A 92 -1.73 10.91 4.40
N LEU A 93 -0.44 11.18 4.67
CA LEU A 93 -0.01 12.32 5.47
C LEU A 93 -0.37 13.66 4.81
N ARG A 94 -0.22 13.77 3.49
CA ARG A 94 -0.61 14.98 2.76
C ARG A 94 -2.12 15.22 2.81
N GLN A 95 -2.92 14.17 2.80
CA GLN A 95 -4.37 14.28 2.97
C GLN A 95 -4.77 14.69 4.39
N SER A 96 -3.97 14.33 5.41
CA SER A 96 -4.24 14.70 6.81
C SER A 96 -3.79 16.11 7.20
N GLN A 97 -3.06 16.84 6.36
CA GLN A 97 -2.46 18.14 6.68
C GLN A 97 -3.35 19.41 6.50
N PRO A 98 -4.51 19.41 5.82
CA PRO A 98 -5.36 20.61 5.79
C PRO A 98 -5.72 21.07 7.20
N ALA A 99 -5.74 22.38 7.43
CA ALA A 99 -6.08 22.98 8.73
C ALA A 99 -7.44 22.46 9.22
N GLY A 100 -7.44 21.76 10.37
CA GLY A 100 -8.64 21.12 10.90
C GLY A 100 -8.76 19.62 10.60
N ALA A 101 -7.88 19.05 9.81
CA ALA A 101 -7.79 17.58 9.70
C ALA A 101 -7.33 16.99 11.05
N GLY A 102 -7.95 15.90 11.45
CA GLY A 102 -7.64 15.19 12.68
C GLY A 102 -6.23 14.56 12.66
N SER A 103 -5.95 13.70 13.63
CA SER A 103 -4.70 12.94 13.65
C SER A 103 -4.58 12.04 12.41
N PHE A 104 -3.35 11.57 12.10
CA PHE A 104 -3.12 10.57 11.04
C PHE A 104 -4.02 9.33 11.22
N ALA A 105 -4.20 8.86 12.46
CA ALA A 105 -5.08 7.73 12.76
C ALA A 105 -6.54 8.01 12.32
N GLN A 106 -7.06 9.20 12.59
CA GLN A 106 -8.40 9.61 12.14
C GLN A 106 -8.49 9.69 10.61
N CYS A 107 -7.45 10.20 9.95
CA CYS A 107 -7.39 10.22 8.49
C CYS A 107 -7.50 8.80 7.91
N VAL A 108 -6.73 7.86 8.46
CA VAL A 108 -6.75 6.45 8.03
C VAL A 108 -8.11 5.81 8.33
N GLU A 109 -8.73 6.12 9.47
CA GLU A 109 -10.03 5.56 9.87
C GLU A 109 -11.18 5.99 8.95
N THR A 110 -11.13 7.20 8.41
CA THR A 110 -12.25 7.83 7.67
C THR A 110 -12.02 7.90 6.15
N LEU A 111 -11.05 7.13 5.62
CA LEU A 111 -10.74 7.15 4.19
C LEU A 111 -11.95 6.75 3.33
N SER A 112 -12.22 7.56 2.29
CA SER A 112 -13.18 7.21 1.25
C SER A 112 -12.57 6.24 0.24
N ASP A 113 -13.43 5.59 -0.57
CA ASP A 113 -13.01 4.70 -1.66
C ASP A 113 -12.05 5.41 -2.62
N THR A 114 -12.39 6.63 -3.02
CA THR A 114 -11.55 7.45 -3.91
C THR A 114 -10.19 7.74 -3.28
N ALA A 115 -10.15 8.10 -1.99
CA ALA A 115 -8.91 8.38 -1.28
C ALA A 115 -8.04 7.10 -1.14
N CYS A 116 -8.64 5.94 -0.87
CA CYS A 116 -7.96 4.66 -0.86
C CYS A 116 -7.33 4.34 -2.24
N GLN A 117 -8.10 4.54 -3.32
CA GLN A 117 -7.64 4.28 -4.68
C GLN A 117 -6.46 5.20 -5.06
N GLN A 118 -6.55 6.49 -4.75
CA GLN A 118 -5.48 7.46 -5.00
C GLN A 118 -4.21 7.14 -4.21
N ALA A 119 -4.36 6.77 -2.93
CA ALA A 119 -3.24 6.38 -2.09
C ALA A 119 -2.54 5.12 -2.62
N LEU A 120 -3.32 4.12 -3.06
CA LEU A 120 -2.79 2.89 -3.65
C LEU A 120 -2.04 3.16 -4.97
N HIS A 121 -2.59 4.00 -5.86
CA HIS A 121 -1.93 4.35 -7.12
C HIS A 121 -0.61 5.08 -6.89
N HIS A 122 -0.56 6.00 -5.93
CA HIS A 122 0.68 6.70 -5.60
C HIS A 122 1.73 5.77 -4.98
N ALA A 123 1.30 4.84 -4.13
CA ALA A 123 2.18 3.82 -3.55
C ALA A 123 2.75 2.87 -4.62
N LEU A 124 1.91 2.42 -5.56
CA LEU A 124 2.33 1.59 -6.68
C LEU A 124 3.35 2.34 -7.57
N ALA A 125 3.05 3.59 -7.95
CA ALA A 125 3.94 4.43 -8.74
C ALA A 125 5.32 4.61 -8.07
N SER A 126 5.33 4.76 -6.74
CA SER A 126 6.57 4.89 -5.97
C SER A 126 7.40 3.60 -6.02
N ALA A 127 6.77 2.44 -5.93
CA ALA A 127 7.44 1.15 -6.08
C ALA A 127 7.94 0.93 -7.51
N SER A 128 7.12 1.26 -8.51
CA SER A 128 7.43 1.10 -9.93
C SER A 128 8.65 1.91 -10.34
N LEU A 129 8.74 3.17 -9.90
CA LEU A 129 9.91 4.01 -10.12
C LEU A 129 11.17 3.47 -9.43
N CYS A 130 11.02 2.91 -8.23
CA CYS A 130 12.16 2.32 -7.52
C CYS A 130 12.72 1.10 -8.26
N VAL A 131 11.88 0.22 -8.82
CA VAL A 131 12.36 -1.02 -9.45
C VAL A 131 12.99 -0.82 -10.83
N ILE A 132 12.72 0.28 -11.52
CA ILE A 132 13.36 0.59 -12.82
C ILE A 132 14.74 1.24 -12.67
N GLU A 133 15.12 1.63 -11.46
CA GLU A 133 16.44 2.18 -11.15
C GLU A 133 17.36 1.12 -10.53
N GLN A 134 18.66 1.26 -10.71
CA GLN A 134 19.66 0.39 -10.09
C GLN A 134 19.87 0.79 -8.63
N GLY A 135 19.71 -0.16 -7.71
CA GLY A 135 19.80 0.08 -6.27
C GLY A 135 18.49 0.65 -5.68
N CYS A 136 18.47 0.83 -4.36
CA CYS A 136 17.29 1.36 -3.66
C CYS A 136 17.24 2.89 -3.78
N VAL A 137 16.62 3.40 -4.85
CA VAL A 137 16.46 4.84 -5.12
C VAL A 137 14.96 5.19 -5.04
N PRO A 138 14.45 5.61 -3.88
CA PRO A 138 13.04 5.98 -3.77
C PRO A 138 12.77 7.28 -4.54
N PRO A 139 11.63 7.37 -5.27
CA PRO A 139 11.28 8.57 -6.03
C PRO A 139 10.82 9.71 -5.10
N GLY A 140 10.94 10.95 -5.59
CA GLY A 140 10.25 12.09 -4.99
C GLY A 140 8.75 12.07 -5.28
N TRP A 141 7.99 12.84 -4.49
CA TRP A 141 6.53 12.96 -4.61
C TRP A 141 6.08 13.27 -6.05
N GLU A 142 6.67 14.29 -6.67
CA GLU A 142 6.24 14.77 -7.99
C GLU A 142 6.50 13.75 -9.09
N ALA A 143 7.61 13.01 -8.99
CA ALA A 143 7.91 11.93 -9.92
C ALA A 143 6.87 10.80 -9.82
N ALA A 144 6.45 10.43 -8.62
CA ALA A 144 5.42 9.41 -8.43
C ALA A 144 4.04 9.87 -8.91
N VAL A 145 3.67 11.14 -8.71
CA VAL A 145 2.44 11.73 -9.25
C VAL A 145 2.45 11.73 -10.78
N ASP A 146 3.56 12.17 -11.39
CA ASP A 146 3.71 12.22 -12.84
C ASP A 146 3.69 10.81 -13.46
N TRP A 147 4.32 9.84 -12.79
CA TRP A 147 4.26 8.43 -13.20
C TRP A 147 2.83 7.90 -13.19
N ALA A 148 2.11 8.08 -12.10
CA ALA A 148 0.73 7.60 -11.96
C ALA A 148 -0.21 8.20 -13.03
N HIS A 149 0.03 9.44 -13.44
CA HIS A 149 -0.73 10.07 -14.53
C HIS A 149 -0.39 9.49 -15.92
N LYS A 150 0.88 9.18 -16.18
CA LYS A 150 1.35 8.67 -17.46
C LYS A 150 1.12 7.17 -17.63
N HIS A 151 1.08 6.44 -16.50
CA HIS A 151 0.93 4.99 -16.44
C HIS A 151 -0.27 4.64 -15.56
N PRO A 152 -1.50 4.83 -16.04
CA PRO A 152 -2.68 4.51 -15.26
C PRO A 152 -2.70 3.01 -14.95
N ALA A 153 -2.81 2.69 -13.67
CA ALA A 153 -2.86 1.32 -13.20
C ALA A 153 -4.16 0.63 -13.60
N GLN A 154 -4.09 -0.68 -13.82
CA GLN A 154 -5.28 -1.52 -13.94
C GLN A 154 -5.92 -1.68 -12.56
N THR A 155 -7.23 -1.61 -12.52
CA THR A 155 -8.06 -1.82 -11.32
C THR A 155 -8.94 -3.04 -11.51
N ALA A 156 -9.28 -3.73 -10.42
CA ALA A 156 -10.21 -4.86 -10.43
C ALA A 156 -11.66 -4.37 -10.33
#